data_1ea99df0bff80afc86df8c6edbe2badf
#
_entry.id   1ea99df0bff80afc86df8c6edbe2badf
#
_cell.length_a   1.000
_cell.length_b   1.000
_cell.length_c   1.000
_cell.angle_alpha   90.00
_cell.angle_beta   90.00
_cell.angle_gamma   90.00
#
_symmetry.space_group_name_H-M   'P 1'
#
loop_
_entity.id
_entity.type
_entity.pdbx_description
1 polymer ?
#
loop_
_entity_poly.entity_id
_entity_poly.type
_entity_poly.pdbx_seq_one_letter_code
_entity_poly.pdbx_strand_id
1 'polypeptide(L)'
;MTADPSAPLVIVKLGGSVITRKREVERIRPKVLARLAREVAAVRDRRVVLLHGAGSFGHPGAQRFGLARPPGDGTKGAERARGAAIVAAEVRRLHLAVLREFVHAGASPISVPMATHARNRAGELVHLDPAPVAAALEGGFLPVSFGDVIPDETWGSSILSGDTIAVALAPALRAERVVFVSDVEGIMEGPPGRRRSPVREVTADTVLALRPVEGAPDVTGGIRGKATAMLAIAAAGADAGLISGLSDGAVTRAVHGALEYGSWARARSP
;
A
#
# COMPACT_ATOMS: atom_id res chain seq x y z
N MET A 1 -5.75 -11.82 -21.74
CA MET A 1 -5.94 -10.61 -22.56
C MET A 1 -5.44 -9.44 -21.73
N THR A 2 -4.48 -8.70 -22.24
CA THR A 2 -3.94 -7.47 -21.62
C THR A 2 -4.93 -6.33 -21.84
N ALA A 3 -5.07 -5.42 -20.87
CA ALA A 3 -5.84 -4.20 -21.07
C ALA A 3 -5.22 -3.37 -22.21
N ASP A 4 -6.06 -2.61 -22.92
CA ASP A 4 -5.59 -1.67 -23.93
C ASP A 4 -4.51 -0.75 -23.31
N PRO A 5 -3.37 -0.52 -23.98
CA PRO A 5 -2.33 0.39 -23.51
C PRO A 5 -2.84 1.82 -23.24
N SER A 6 -3.91 2.26 -23.91
CA SER A 6 -4.56 3.55 -23.69
C SER A 6 -5.59 3.53 -22.54
N ALA A 7 -5.91 2.36 -21.99
CA ALA A 7 -6.89 2.26 -20.91
C ALA A 7 -6.43 3.04 -19.66
N PRO A 8 -7.37 3.62 -18.90
CA PRO A 8 -7.06 4.31 -17.66
C PRO A 8 -6.29 3.43 -16.68
N LEU A 9 -5.34 4.02 -15.97
CA LEU A 9 -4.50 3.33 -14.98
C LEU A 9 -5.07 3.49 -13.58
N VAL A 10 -5.17 2.38 -12.87
CA VAL A 10 -5.55 2.36 -11.45
C VAL A 10 -4.46 1.67 -10.63
N ILE A 11 -4.10 2.26 -9.50
CA ILE A 11 -3.20 1.64 -8.52
C ILE A 11 -4.07 1.02 -7.43
N VAL A 12 -3.96 -0.29 -7.22
CA VAL A 12 -4.64 -1.01 -6.14
C VAL A 12 -3.63 -1.38 -5.07
N LYS A 13 -3.82 -0.89 -3.85
CA LYS A 13 -2.93 -1.21 -2.73
C LYS A 13 -3.63 -2.08 -1.70
N LEU A 14 -3.28 -3.36 -1.64
CA LEU A 14 -3.74 -4.27 -0.62
C LEU A 14 -3.01 -4.00 0.71
N GLY A 15 -3.75 -3.56 1.73
CA GLY A 15 -3.20 -3.35 3.06
C GLY A 15 -2.67 -4.64 3.67
N GLY A 16 -1.54 -4.57 4.38
CA GLY A 16 -1.03 -5.73 5.11
C GLY A 16 -2.05 -6.31 6.08
N SER A 17 -2.87 -5.47 6.70
CA SER A 17 -3.91 -5.88 7.65
C SER A 17 -5.07 -6.66 7.03
N VAL A 18 -5.36 -6.47 5.74
CA VAL A 18 -6.42 -7.21 5.06
C VAL A 18 -5.94 -8.56 4.55
N ILE A 19 -4.69 -8.67 4.08
CA ILE A 19 -4.14 -9.92 3.54
C ILE A 19 -3.41 -10.78 4.58
N THR A 20 -3.08 -10.21 5.77
CA THR A 20 -2.46 -10.95 6.88
C THR A 20 -3.23 -10.76 8.18
N ARG A 21 -2.99 -11.63 9.15
CA ARG A 21 -3.58 -11.54 10.49
C ARG A 21 -2.71 -10.70 11.40
N LYS A 22 -3.17 -9.52 11.83
CA LYS A 22 -2.40 -8.55 12.64
C LYS A 22 -1.81 -9.11 13.94
N ARG A 23 -2.49 -10.06 14.59
CA ARG A 23 -2.11 -10.61 15.90
C ARG A 23 -1.28 -11.89 15.81
N GLU A 24 -1.04 -12.40 14.62
CA GLU A 24 -0.29 -13.63 14.38
C GLU A 24 0.91 -13.28 13.50
N VAL A 25 2.12 -13.66 13.93
CA VAL A 25 3.33 -13.42 13.13
C VAL A 25 3.27 -14.28 11.86
N GLU A 26 3.60 -13.67 10.72
CA GLU A 26 3.73 -14.34 9.42
C GLU A 26 2.51 -15.17 8.98
N ARG A 27 1.31 -14.68 9.29
CA ARG A 27 0.07 -15.41 8.99
C ARG A 27 -0.74 -14.72 7.90
N ILE A 28 -0.83 -15.36 6.74
CA ILE A 28 -1.68 -14.92 5.61
C ILE A 28 -3.16 -15.20 5.91
N ARG A 29 -4.06 -14.42 5.30
CA ARG A 29 -5.50 -14.69 5.19
C ARG A 29 -5.80 -15.28 3.80
N PRO A 30 -5.64 -16.60 3.58
CA PRO A 30 -5.62 -17.17 2.22
C PRO A 30 -6.93 -16.95 1.48
N LYS A 31 -8.09 -17.14 2.14
CA LYS A 31 -9.41 -16.94 1.51
C LYS A 31 -9.63 -15.49 1.07
N VAL A 32 -9.18 -14.51 1.87
CA VAL A 32 -9.30 -13.10 1.54
C VAL A 32 -8.36 -12.75 0.38
N LEU A 33 -7.09 -13.18 0.45
CA LEU A 33 -6.12 -12.92 -0.61
C LEU A 33 -6.56 -13.53 -1.95
N ALA A 34 -7.02 -14.79 -1.96
CA ALA A 34 -7.52 -15.45 -3.16
C ALA A 34 -8.74 -14.73 -3.76
N ARG A 35 -9.67 -14.22 -2.93
CA ARG A 35 -10.81 -13.45 -3.42
C ARG A 35 -10.37 -12.12 -4.01
N LEU A 36 -9.52 -11.36 -3.31
CA LEU A 36 -9.00 -10.08 -3.79
C LEU A 36 -8.21 -10.25 -5.09
N ALA A 37 -7.45 -11.35 -5.22
CA ALA A 37 -6.74 -11.66 -6.46
C ALA A 37 -7.70 -11.87 -7.62
N ARG A 38 -8.81 -12.61 -7.42
CA ARG A 38 -9.85 -12.79 -8.44
C ARG A 38 -10.53 -11.46 -8.80
N GLU A 39 -10.87 -10.61 -7.82
CA GLU A 39 -11.50 -9.32 -8.07
C GLU A 39 -10.61 -8.41 -8.93
N VAL A 40 -9.31 -8.32 -8.60
CA VAL A 40 -8.37 -7.51 -9.38
C VAL A 40 -8.09 -8.14 -10.75
N ALA A 41 -7.90 -9.47 -10.81
CA ALA A 41 -7.64 -10.17 -12.07
C ALA A 41 -8.84 -10.10 -13.04
N ALA A 42 -10.05 -9.88 -12.55
CA ALA A 42 -11.26 -9.70 -13.37
C ALA A 42 -11.34 -8.32 -14.04
N VAL A 43 -10.56 -7.33 -13.61
CA VAL A 43 -10.49 -6.00 -14.23
C VAL A 43 -9.81 -6.13 -15.59
N ARG A 44 -10.52 -5.82 -16.69
CA ARG A 44 -10.01 -5.96 -18.06
C ARG A 44 -9.97 -4.65 -18.85
N ASP A 45 -10.72 -3.68 -18.41
CA ASP A 45 -10.91 -2.36 -19.03
C ASP A 45 -10.04 -1.26 -18.38
N ARG A 46 -9.13 -1.65 -17.50
CA ARG A 46 -8.17 -0.78 -16.81
C ARG A 46 -6.79 -1.42 -16.77
N ARG A 47 -5.75 -0.61 -16.87
CA ARG A 47 -4.40 -1.03 -16.49
C ARG A 47 -4.28 -0.98 -14.97
N VAL A 48 -3.67 -1.96 -14.37
CA VAL A 48 -3.57 -2.05 -12.91
C VAL A 48 -2.11 -2.16 -12.49
N VAL A 49 -1.73 -1.35 -11.50
CA VAL A 49 -0.52 -1.55 -10.69
C VAL A 49 -0.97 -2.09 -9.33
N LEU A 50 -0.42 -3.21 -8.92
CA LEU A 50 -0.71 -3.80 -7.63
C LEU A 50 0.39 -3.45 -6.63
N LEU A 51 -0.01 -2.94 -5.48
CA LEU A 51 0.87 -2.75 -4.33
C LEU A 51 0.36 -3.58 -3.16
N HIS A 52 1.25 -4.03 -2.26
CA HIS A 52 0.80 -4.60 -1.00
C HIS A 52 1.64 -4.15 0.19
N GLY A 53 1.04 -4.15 1.37
CA GLY A 53 1.72 -3.88 2.63
C GLY A 53 2.41 -5.12 3.18
N ALA A 54 3.38 -4.93 4.08
CA ALA A 54 4.13 -6.00 4.71
C ALA A 54 3.33 -6.79 5.78
N GLY A 55 2.32 -6.16 6.40
CA GLY A 55 1.46 -6.79 7.40
C GLY A 55 2.24 -7.47 8.51
N SER A 56 1.78 -8.66 8.93
CA SER A 56 2.42 -9.43 10.01
C SER A 56 3.78 -10.04 9.64
N PHE A 57 4.22 -9.90 8.39
CA PHE A 57 5.54 -10.33 7.93
C PHE A 57 6.62 -9.26 8.10
N GLY A 58 6.26 -7.98 8.08
CA GLY A 58 7.24 -6.89 8.16
C GLY A 58 7.15 -6.05 9.43
N HIS A 59 5.93 -5.69 9.88
CA HIS A 59 5.74 -4.77 11.00
C HIS A 59 6.41 -5.22 12.32
N PRO A 60 6.26 -6.48 12.77
CA PRO A 60 6.90 -6.92 14.02
C PRO A 60 8.43 -6.84 13.97
N GLY A 61 9.03 -7.27 12.86
CA GLY A 61 10.47 -7.17 12.65
C GLY A 61 10.94 -5.73 12.56
N ALA A 62 10.25 -4.89 11.78
CA ALA A 62 10.59 -3.47 11.65
C ALA A 62 10.55 -2.74 13.00
N GLN A 63 9.58 -3.05 13.86
CA GLN A 63 9.50 -2.52 15.21
C GLN A 63 10.63 -3.04 16.10
N ARG A 64 10.87 -4.37 16.09
CA ARG A 64 11.92 -5.02 16.88
C ARG A 64 13.31 -4.46 16.59
N PHE A 65 13.62 -4.22 15.33
CA PHE A 65 14.93 -3.74 14.88
C PHE A 65 15.00 -2.21 14.70
N GLY A 66 13.95 -1.48 15.06
CA GLY A 66 13.89 -0.03 15.01
C GLY A 66 14.03 0.59 13.61
N LEU A 67 13.63 -0.14 12.54
CA LEU A 67 13.90 0.26 11.15
C LEU A 67 13.11 1.50 10.68
N ALA A 68 12.03 1.85 11.38
CA ALA A 68 11.21 3.03 11.10
C ALA A 68 11.62 4.28 11.92
N ARG A 69 12.76 4.23 12.60
CA ARG A 69 13.28 5.31 13.45
C ARG A 69 14.75 5.58 13.15
N PRO A 70 15.27 6.77 13.50
CA PRO A 70 16.70 7.02 13.49
C PRO A 70 17.46 5.92 14.25
N PRO A 71 18.65 5.51 13.79
CA PRO A 71 19.51 4.63 14.58
C PRO A 71 19.80 5.29 15.94
N GLY A 72 19.57 4.57 17.04
CA GLY A 72 19.98 5.00 18.37
C GLY A 72 21.48 4.79 18.58
N ASP A 73 22.07 5.48 19.57
CA ASP A 73 23.51 5.45 19.87
C ASP A 73 24.05 4.02 20.19
N GLY A 74 23.19 3.07 20.50
CA GLY A 74 23.53 1.68 20.82
C GLY A 74 23.26 0.65 19.72
N THR A 75 22.47 1.00 18.70
CA THR A 75 22.14 0.09 17.58
C THR A 75 23.16 0.22 16.46
N LYS A 76 24.32 -0.38 16.64
CA LYS A 76 25.41 -0.27 15.67
C LYS A 76 25.09 -1.00 14.37
N GLY A 77 25.53 -0.41 13.27
CA GLY A 77 25.29 -0.75 11.88
C GLY A 77 25.09 -2.23 11.51
N ALA A 78 25.84 -3.14 12.09
CA ALA A 78 25.73 -4.57 11.80
C ALA A 78 24.41 -5.21 12.29
N GLU A 79 23.92 -4.87 13.50
CA GLU A 79 22.66 -5.43 14.04
C GLU A 79 21.46 -4.88 13.28
N ARG A 80 21.47 -3.58 12.97
CA ARG A 80 20.42 -2.97 12.14
C ARG A 80 20.42 -3.55 10.72
N ALA A 81 21.58 -3.72 10.09
CA ALA A 81 21.70 -4.35 8.78
C ALA A 81 21.17 -5.78 8.77
N ARG A 82 21.51 -6.57 9.81
CA ARG A 82 20.96 -7.93 10.00
C ARG A 82 19.43 -7.91 10.16
N GLY A 83 18.92 -7.01 10.99
CA GLY A 83 17.47 -6.82 11.17
C GLY A 83 16.77 -6.43 9.88
N ALA A 84 17.35 -5.53 9.11
CA ALA A 84 16.88 -5.12 7.79
C ALA A 84 16.81 -6.32 6.82
N ALA A 85 17.86 -7.14 6.77
CA ALA A 85 17.91 -8.34 5.94
C ALA A 85 16.83 -9.36 6.32
N ILE A 86 16.61 -9.58 7.64
CA ILE A 86 15.56 -10.48 8.14
C ILE A 86 14.19 -9.97 7.69
N VAL A 87 13.87 -8.69 7.94
CA VAL A 87 12.56 -8.11 7.56
C VAL A 87 12.35 -8.15 6.06
N ALA A 88 13.38 -7.84 5.27
CA ALA A 88 13.32 -7.91 3.82
C ALA A 88 13.03 -9.34 3.33
N ALA A 89 13.65 -10.36 3.92
CA ALA A 89 13.41 -11.76 3.57
C ALA A 89 11.96 -12.17 3.89
N GLU A 90 11.46 -11.81 5.09
CA GLU A 90 10.11 -12.17 5.51
C GLU A 90 9.02 -11.49 4.63
N VAL A 91 9.22 -10.22 4.28
CA VAL A 91 8.29 -9.53 3.37
C VAL A 91 8.28 -10.17 1.98
N ARG A 92 9.43 -10.65 1.49
CA ARG A 92 9.53 -11.38 0.22
C ARG A 92 8.79 -12.72 0.24
N ARG A 93 8.72 -13.39 1.38
CA ARG A 93 7.87 -14.59 1.53
C ARG A 93 6.39 -14.26 1.34
N LEU A 94 5.90 -13.17 1.93
CA LEU A 94 4.53 -12.69 1.69
C LEU A 94 4.34 -12.31 0.22
N HIS A 95 5.30 -11.58 -0.35
CA HIS A 95 5.25 -11.16 -1.75
C HIS A 95 5.12 -12.34 -2.71
N LEU A 96 5.91 -13.39 -2.51
CA LEU A 96 5.82 -14.61 -3.32
C LEU A 96 4.44 -15.27 -3.21
N ALA A 97 3.85 -15.29 -2.02
CA ALA A 97 2.48 -15.80 -1.85
C ALA A 97 1.45 -14.95 -2.58
N VAL A 98 1.59 -13.61 -2.55
CA VAL A 98 0.73 -12.70 -3.33
C VAL A 98 0.86 -13.00 -4.83
N LEU A 99 2.07 -13.05 -5.37
CA LEU A 99 2.29 -13.36 -6.79
C LEU A 99 1.61 -14.67 -7.20
N ARG A 100 1.79 -15.73 -6.41
CA ARG A 100 1.19 -17.06 -6.69
C ARG A 100 -0.33 -17.01 -6.72
N GLU A 101 -0.97 -16.31 -5.79
CA GLU A 101 -2.45 -16.18 -5.78
C GLU A 101 -2.95 -15.40 -7.00
N PHE A 102 -2.21 -14.38 -7.47
CA PHE A 102 -2.56 -13.65 -8.69
C PHE A 102 -2.36 -14.50 -9.95
N VAL A 103 -1.32 -15.35 -10.00
CA VAL A 103 -1.17 -16.35 -11.09
C VAL A 103 -2.35 -17.33 -11.08
N HIS A 104 -2.72 -17.87 -9.91
CA HIS A 104 -3.89 -18.77 -9.78
C HIS A 104 -5.21 -18.10 -10.18
N ALA A 105 -5.32 -16.78 -9.99
CA ALA A 105 -6.47 -15.99 -10.44
C ALA A 105 -6.46 -15.67 -11.95
N GLY A 106 -5.46 -16.12 -12.70
CA GLY A 106 -5.34 -15.92 -14.16
C GLY A 106 -4.78 -14.55 -14.56
N ALA A 107 -4.13 -13.84 -13.65
CA ALA A 107 -3.34 -12.64 -13.96
C ALA A 107 -1.91 -13.02 -14.37
N SER A 108 -1.18 -12.05 -14.93
CA SER A 108 0.25 -12.17 -15.28
C SER A 108 1.08 -11.24 -14.38
N PRO A 109 1.20 -11.53 -13.05
CA PRO A 109 1.94 -10.65 -12.16
C PRO A 109 3.44 -10.72 -12.42
N ILE A 110 4.10 -9.56 -12.36
CA ILE A 110 5.57 -9.47 -12.35
C ILE A 110 6.03 -8.65 -11.15
N SER A 111 7.07 -9.13 -10.47
CA SER A 111 7.65 -8.45 -9.30
C SER A 111 8.45 -7.23 -9.71
N VAL A 112 8.17 -6.07 -9.09
CA VAL A 112 8.95 -4.83 -9.23
C VAL A 112 9.29 -4.32 -7.82
N PRO A 113 10.34 -4.89 -7.16
CA PRO A 113 10.71 -4.50 -5.79
C PRO A 113 11.37 -3.11 -5.79
N MET A 114 10.90 -2.21 -4.91
CA MET A 114 11.43 -0.83 -4.83
C MET A 114 12.82 -0.75 -4.20
N ALA A 115 13.33 -1.80 -3.54
CA ALA A 115 14.65 -1.79 -2.91
C ALA A 115 15.81 -1.45 -3.87
N THR A 116 15.64 -1.69 -5.16
CA THR A 116 16.62 -1.38 -6.21
C THR A 116 16.27 -0.13 -7.03
N HIS A 117 15.08 0.43 -6.85
CA HIS A 117 14.55 1.54 -7.65
C HIS A 117 14.17 2.77 -6.81
N ALA A 118 14.37 2.70 -5.49
CA ALA A 118 14.05 3.81 -4.59
C ALA A 118 15.13 4.00 -3.54
N ARG A 119 15.24 5.21 -3.02
CA ARG A 119 16.11 5.60 -1.89
C ARG A 119 15.37 6.50 -0.94
N ASN A 120 15.62 6.27 0.34
CA ASN A 120 15.22 7.16 1.41
C ASN A 120 16.43 8.00 1.89
N ARG A 121 16.12 9.11 2.57
CA ARG A 121 17.05 9.89 3.37
C ARG A 121 16.38 10.20 4.69
N ALA A 122 16.97 9.80 5.80
CA ALA A 122 16.40 9.97 7.14
C ALA A 122 14.94 9.46 7.26
N GLY A 123 14.62 8.33 6.62
CA GLY A 123 13.30 7.70 6.61
C GLY A 123 12.33 8.23 5.56
N GLU A 124 12.64 9.34 4.89
CA GLU A 124 11.79 9.96 3.88
C GLU A 124 12.22 9.57 2.46
N LEU A 125 11.25 9.33 1.58
CA LEU A 125 11.52 8.98 0.18
C LEU A 125 12.10 10.21 -0.56
N VAL A 126 13.30 10.05 -1.12
CA VAL A 126 13.98 11.12 -1.91
C VAL A 126 14.10 10.75 -3.38
N HIS A 127 13.99 9.47 -3.72
CA HIS A 127 14.04 9.02 -5.10
C HIS A 127 13.22 7.75 -5.28
N LEU A 128 12.44 7.70 -6.38
CA LEU A 128 11.78 6.49 -6.87
C LEU A 128 11.75 6.54 -8.40
N ASP A 129 12.33 5.52 -9.04
CA ASP A 129 12.27 5.33 -10.49
C ASP A 129 11.00 4.57 -10.87
N PRO A 130 10.05 5.20 -11.61
CA PRO A 130 8.83 4.53 -12.07
C PRO A 130 9.02 3.68 -13.33
N ALA A 131 10.16 3.81 -14.03
CA ALA A 131 10.37 3.19 -15.35
C ALA A 131 10.18 1.65 -15.35
N PRO A 132 10.64 0.88 -14.35
CA PRO A 132 10.40 -0.56 -14.34
C PRO A 132 8.92 -0.94 -14.20
N VAL A 133 8.11 -0.12 -13.52
CA VAL A 133 6.66 -0.32 -13.42
C VAL A 133 5.99 -0.01 -14.76
N ALA A 134 6.40 1.08 -15.41
CA ALA A 134 5.90 1.46 -16.73
C ALA A 134 6.22 0.38 -17.77
N ALA A 135 7.46 -0.09 -17.82
CA ALA A 135 7.88 -1.15 -18.75
C ALA A 135 7.11 -2.46 -18.54
N ALA A 136 6.83 -2.83 -17.28
CA ALA A 136 5.99 -3.99 -16.97
C ALA A 136 4.56 -3.83 -17.50
N LEU A 137 3.96 -2.63 -17.34
CA LEU A 137 2.63 -2.33 -17.89
C LEU A 137 2.61 -2.38 -19.42
N GLU A 138 3.63 -1.82 -20.08
CA GLU A 138 3.81 -1.85 -21.55
C GLU A 138 3.96 -3.29 -22.06
N GLY A 139 4.66 -4.14 -21.29
CA GLY A 139 4.79 -5.57 -21.57
C GLY A 139 3.51 -6.39 -21.32
N GLY A 140 2.41 -5.74 -20.89
CA GLY A 140 1.13 -6.41 -20.63
C GLY A 140 1.09 -7.20 -19.33
N PHE A 141 2.05 -6.98 -18.43
CA PHE A 141 2.05 -7.60 -17.10
C PHE A 141 1.21 -6.81 -16.09
N LEU A 142 0.89 -7.45 -14.99
CA LEU A 142 0.45 -6.81 -13.75
C LEU A 142 1.69 -6.52 -12.89
N PRO A 143 2.25 -5.30 -12.87
CA PRO A 143 3.37 -5.00 -11.99
C PRO A 143 2.93 -5.06 -10.54
N VAL A 144 3.69 -5.77 -9.70
CA VAL A 144 3.43 -5.94 -8.28
C VAL A 144 4.62 -5.44 -7.47
N SER A 145 4.39 -4.40 -6.66
CA SER A 145 5.36 -3.89 -5.71
C SER A 145 4.83 -3.95 -4.28
N PHE A 146 5.67 -3.66 -3.31
CA PHE A 146 5.32 -3.84 -1.91
C PHE A 146 6.12 -2.92 -0.99
N GLY A 147 5.58 -2.68 0.22
CA GLY A 147 6.32 -2.02 1.27
C GLY A 147 7.52 -2.87 1.69
N ASP A 148 8.71 -2.30 1.65
CA ASP A 148 9.99 -3.02 1.79
C ASP A 148 10.99 -2.24 2.65
N VAL A 149 12.09 -2.88 2.98
CA VAL A 149 13.30 -2.25 3.47
C VAL A 149 14.12 -1.79 2.26
N ILE A 150 14.48 -0.52 2.24
CA ILE A 150 15.25 0.07 1.15
C ILE A 150 16.51 0.78 1.66
N PRO A 151 17.49 1.07 0.78
CA PRO A 151 18.63 1.91 1.12
C PRO A 151 18.19 3.29 1.63
N ASP A 152 18.84 3.77 2.69
CA ASP A 152 18.63 5.09 3.26
C ASP A 152 19.98 5.79 3.40
N GLU A 153 20.10 6.99 2.83
CA GLU A 153 21.37 7.74 2.75
C GLU A 153 21.90 8.15 4.13
N THR A 154 21.00 8.31 5.12
CA THR A 154 21.39 8.73 6.49
C THR A 154 21.43 7.54 7.45
N TRP A 155 20.45 6.63 7.36
CA TRP A 155 20.28 5.54 8.31
C TRP A 155 20.81 4.18 7.81
N GLY A 156 21.39 4.16 6.60
CA GLY A 156 21.83 2.94 5.91
C GLY A 156 20.67 2.13 5.33
N SER A 157 19.60 1.96 6.09
CA SER A 157 18.34 1.34 5.63
C SER A 157 17.16 1.88 6.42
N SER A 158 15.99 1.95 5.78
CA SER A 158 14.73 2.30 6.42
C SER A 158 13.54 1.65 5.70
N ILE A 159 12.33 1.86 6.23
CA ILE A 159 11.11 1.29 5.66
C ILE A 159 10.54 2.25 4.60
N LEU A 160 10.28 1.73 3.41
CA LEU A 160 9.42 2.36 2.42
C LEU A 160 8.04 1.72 2.47
N SER A 161 7.02 2.50 2.81
CA SER A 161 5.65 1.98 2.91
C SER A 161 5.00 1.86 1.52
N GLY A 162 4.07 0.89 1.38
CA GLY A 162 3.26 0.80 0.15
C GLY A 162 2.36 2.02 -0.08
N ASP A 163 2.04 2.79 0.97
CA ASP A 163 1.26 4.04 0.85
C ASP A 163 2.16 5.14 0.24
N THR A 164 3.42 5.23 0.66
CA THR A 164 4.42 6.16 0.09
C THR A 164 4.72 5.81 -1.38
N ILE A 165 4.83 4.51 -1.71
CA ILE A 165 4.99 4.06 -3.11
C ILE A 165 3.79 4.51 -3.95
N ALA A 166 2.56 4.37 -3.45
CA ALA A 166 1.36 4.80 -4.17
C ALA A 166 1.35 6.31 -4.42
N VAL A 167 1.75 7.13 -3.43
CA VAL A 167 1.85 8.60 -3.56
C VAL A 167 2.85 8.97 -4.65
N ALA A 168 3.99 8.29 -4.72
CA ALA A 168 5.03 8.59 -5.72
C ALA A 168 4.64 8.12 -7.13
N LEU A 169 4.05 6.92 -7.24
CA LEU A 169 3.71 6.34 -8.55
C LEU A 169 2.46 6.97 -9.17
N ALA A 170 1.50 7.45 -8.39
CA ALA A 170 0.25 7.98 -8.92
C ALA A 170 0.46 9.11 -9.95
N PRO A 171 1.18 10.20 -9.65
CA PRO A 171 1.46 11.25 -10.63
C PRO A 171 2.44 10.78 -11.73
N ALA A 172 3.47 10.00 -11.37
CA ALA A 172 4.50 9.56 -12.31
C ALA A 172 3.93 8.69 -13.44
N LEU A 173 2.93 7.88 -13.15
CA LEU A 173 2.25 7.01 -14.10
C LEU A 173 0.91 7.58 -14.60
N ARG A 174 0.53 8.78 -14.18
CA ARG A 174 -0.75 9.43 -14.50
C ARG A 174 -1.94 8.52 -14.17
N ALA A 175 -1.94 7.97 -12.96
CA ALA A 175 -3.04 7.14 -12.51
C ALA A 175 -4.33 7.97 -12.39
N GLU A 176 -5.45 7.43 -12.88
CA GLU A 176 -6.78 8.00 -12.67
C GLU A 176 -7.20 7.89 -11.20
N ARG A 177 -6.81 6.78 -10.56
CA ARG A 177 -7.29 6.43 -9.23
C ARG A 177 -6.30 5.57 -8.46
N VAL A 178 -6.29 5.76 -7.14
CA VAL A 178 -5.61 4.88 -6.18
C VAL A 178 -6.63 4.31 -5.21
N VAL A 179 -6.69 2.99 -5.08
CA VAL A 179 -7.60 2.29 -4.17
C VAL A 179 -6.80 1.63 -3.06
N PHE A 180 -6.90 2.17 -1.85
CA PHE A 180 -6.36 1.54 -0.63
C PHE A 180 -7.38 0.54 -0.09
N VAL A 181 -7.02 -0.73 -0.08
CA VAL A 181 -7.84 -1.84 0.40
C VAL A 181 -7.39 -2.22 1.81
N SER A 182 -8.27 -2.09 2.79
CA SER A 182 -7.95 -2.31 4.21
C SER A 182 -8.93 -3.28 4.87
N ASP A 183 -8.74 -3.55 6.15
CA ASP A 183 -9.65 -4.32 7.00
C ASP A 183 -10.71 -3.43 7.70
N VAL A 184 -10.77 -2.14 7.34
CA VAL A 184 -11.78 -1.18 7.81
C VAL A 184 -12.62 -0.67 6.65
N GLU A 185 -13.84 -0.24 6.92
CA GLU A 185 -14.79 0.24 5.89
C GLU A 185 -14.41 1.61 5.29
N GLY A 186 -13.52 2.34 5.94
CA GLY A 186 -13.08 3.68 5.56
C GLY A 186 -12.43 4.38 6.74
N ILE A 187 -12.26 5.69 6.63
CA ILE A 187 -11.87 6.57 7.73
C ILE A 187 -13.09 6.77 8.61
N MET A 188 -13.04 6.27 9.84
CA MET A 188 -14.20 6.27 10.74
C MET A 188 -14.26 7.57 11.55
N GLU A 189 -15.40 8.23 11.52
CA GLU A 189 -15.68 9.44 12.30
C GLU A 189 -16.31 9.12 13.65
N GLY A 190 -15.97 9.91 14.68
CA GLY A 190 -16.55 9.85 16.02
C GLY A 190 -15.73 9.08 17.06
N PRO A 191 -16.12 9.17 18.34
CA PRO A 191 -15.38 8.57 19.44
C PRO A 191 -15.45 7.03 19.42
N PRO A 192 -14.42 6.34 19.96
CA PRO A 192 -14.46 4.89 20.15
C PRO A 192 -15.69 4.45 20.95
N GLY A 193 -16.27 3.29 20.60
CA GLY A 193 -17.38 2.68 21.38
C GLY A 193 -18.80 3.08 20.93
N ARG A 194 -18.97 3.99 19.97
CA ARG A 194 -20.26 4.25 19.32
C ARG A 194 -20.29 3.69 17.91
N ARG A 195 -21.50 3.48 17.36
CA ARG A 195 -21.65 3.11 15.93
C ARG A 195 -21.03 4.21 15.07
N ARG A 196 -20.03 3.85 14.30
CA ARG A 196 -19.26 4.79 13.47
C ARG A 196 -19.60 4.57 12.01
N SER A 197 -19.72 5.64 11.26
CA SER A 197 -19.84 5.61 9.82
C SER A 197 -18.54 6.08 9.18
N PRO A 198 -18.18 5.57 8.00
CA PRO A 198 -17.04 6.11 7.28
C PRO A 198 -17.31 7.54 6.81
N VAL A 199 -16.34 8.43 7.00
CA VAL A 199 -16.30 9.74 6.36
C VAL A 199 -16.31 9.52 4.85
N ARG A 200 -17.25 10.11 4.14
CA ARG A 200 -17.35 9.91 2.68
C ARG A 200 -16.29 10.70 1.93
N GLU A 201 -16.11 11.96 2.29
CA GLU A 201 -15.13 12.84 1.69
C GLU A 201 -13.98 13.12 2.68
N VAL A 202 -12.76 12.85 2.25
CA VAL A 202 -11.54 13.08 3.02
C VAL A 202 -11.00 14.45 2.70
N THR A 203 -10.95 15.31 3.71
CA THR A 203 -10.46 16.68 3.63
C THR A 203 -9.28 16.90 4.59
N ALA A 204 -8.64 18.06 4.53
CA ALA A 204 -7.62 18.45 5.51
C ALA A 204 -8.17 18.40 6.95
N ASP A 205 -9.41 18.86 7.16
CA ASP A 205 -10.07 18.82 8.48
C ASP A 205 -10.27 17.38 8.97
N THR A 206 -10.58 16.44 8.06
CA THR A 206 -10.62 15.01 8.39
C THR A 206 -9.29 14.55 8.97
N VAL A 207 -8.16 14.90 8.36
CA VAL A 207 -6.82 14.52 8.85
C VAL A 207 -6.51 15.15 10.20
N LEU A 208 -6.87 16.42 10.39
CA LEU A 208 -6.67 17.15 11.65
C LEU A 208 -7.50 16.53 12.79
N ALA A 209 -8.71 16.06 12.52
CA ALA A 209 -9.59 15.42 13.49
C ALA A 209 -9.13 14.01 13.90
N LEU A 210 -8.28 13.34 13.10
CA LEU A 210 -7.76 12.01 13.40
C LEU A 210 -6.69 12.09 14.49
N ARG A 211 -7.02 11.52 15.67
CA ARG A 211 -6.06 11.38 16.77
C ARG A 211 -5.16 10.16 16.56
N PRO A 212 -3.87 10.24 16.93
CA PRO A 212 -3.03 9.04 17.01
C PRO A 212 -3.67 8.03 17.96
N VAL A 213 -3.69 6.76 17.58
CA VAL A 213 -4.11 5.68 18.48
C VAL A 213 -2.92 5.34 19.36
N GLU A 214 -2.99 5.70 20.65
CA GLU A 214 -1.96 5.36 21.63
C GLU A 214 -1.80 3.84 21.73
N GLY A 215 -0.54 3.36 21.75
CA GLY A 215 -0.21 1.96 21.94
C GLY A 215 -0.38 1.05 20.71
N ALA A 216 -0.82 1.55 19.57
CA ALA A 216 -0.83 0.75 18.35
C ALA A 216 0.59 0.69 17.75
N PRO A 217 1.13 -0.49 17.47
CA PRO A 217 2.42 -0.64 16.78
C PRO A 217 2.24 -0.25 15.30
N ASP A 218 2.32 1.04 15.01
CA ASP A 218 2.16 1.55 13.66
C ASP A 218 3.45 2.21 13.17
N VAL A 219 4.15 1.46 12.33
CA VAL A 219 5.42 1.88 11.69
C VAL A 219 5.18 2.73 10.43
N THR A 220 3.92 2.95 10.03
CA THR A 220 3.57 3.58 8.74
C THR A 220 2.56 4.73 8.86
N GLY A 221 2.29 5.23 10.08
CA GLY A 221 1.40 6.38 10.34
C GLY A 221 -0.10 6.07 10.37
N GLY A 222 -0.50 4.81 10.31
CA GLY A 222 -1.87 4.32 10.47
C GLY A 222 -2.91 4.92 9.57
N ILE A 223 -4.08 5.14 10.16
CA ILE A 223 -5.22 5.72 9.42
C ILE A 223 -4.95 7.19 9.05
N ARG A 224 -4.24 7.93 9.93
CA ARG A 224 -3.88 9.33 9.67
C ARG A 224 -2.88 9.43 8.52
N GLY A 225 -1.80 8.62 8.54
CA GLY A 225 -0.83 8.57 7.44
C GLY A 225 -1.48 8.20 6.10
N LYS A 226 -2.45 7.28 6.13
CA LYS A 226 -3.22 6.90 4.95
C LYS A 226 -4.12 8.04 4.44
N ALA A 227 -4.81 8.75 5.34
CA ALA A 227 -5.60 9.93 4.96
C ALA A 227 -4.73 11.04 4.35
N THR A 228 -3.54 11.27 4.92
CA THR A 228 -2.55 12.20 4.35
C THR A 228 -2.09 11.75 2.95
N ALA A 229 -1.80 10.47 2.76
CA ALA A 229 -1.44 9.92 1.45
C ALA A 229 -2.57 10.10 0.43
N MET A 230 -3.83 9.88 0.83
CA MET A 230 -4.99 10.09 -0.03
C MET A 230 -5.11 11.55 -0.49
N LEU A 231 -4.92 12.52 0.43
CA LEU A 231 -4.93 13.94 0.07
C LEU A 231 -3.78 14.32 -0.86
N ALA A 232 -2.58 13.78 -0.65
CA ALA A 232 -1.44 14.04 -1.52
C ALA A 232 -1.70 13.51 -2.95
N ILE A 233 -2.29 12.33 -3.07
CA ILE A 233 -2.68 11.75 -4.36
C ILE A 233 -3.76 12.60 -5.03
N ALA A 234 -4.77 13.04 -4.28
CA ALA A 234 -5.85 13.89 -4.80
C ALA A 234 -5.31 15.25 -5.27
N ALA A 235 -4.38 15.84 -4.55
CA ALA A 235 -3.69 17.07 -4.95
C ALA A 235 -2.85 16.90 -6.22
N ALA A 236 -2.36 15.68 -6.48
CA ALA A 236 -1.62 15.32 -7.69
C ALA A 236 -2.52 14.91 -8.88
N GLY A 237 -3.85 15.02 -8.75
CA GLY A 237 -4.81 14.83 -9.85
C GLY A 237 -5.41 13.44 -9.99
N ALA A 238 -5.26 12.55 -9.01
CA ALA A 238 -5.89 11.23 -9.00
C ALA A 238 -6.87 11.07 -7.83
N ASP A 239 -8.03 10.44 -8.04
CA ASP A 239 -8.89 10.08 -6.92
C ASP A 239 -8.20 9.07 -6.00
N ALA A 240 -8.36 9.20 -4.69
CA ALA A 240 -7.81 8.26 -3.74
C ALA A 240 -8.89 7.75 -2.78
N GLY A 241 -9.10 6.43 -2.73
CA GLY A 241 -10.12 5.81 -1.90
C GLY A 241 -9.57 4.83 -0.89
N LEU A 242 -10.20 4.77 0.29
CA LEU A 242 -10.00 3.74 1.29
C LEU A 242 -11.28 2.92 1.44
N ILE A 243 -11.19 1.63 1.15
CA ILE A 243 -12.32 0.69 1.17
C ILE A 243 -12.02 -0.55 2.01
N SER A 244 -13.09 -1.27 2.38
CA SER A 244 -12.95 -2.57 3.02
C SER A 244 -12.67 -3.67 1.99
N GLY A 245 -11.54 -4.33 2.14
CA GLY A 245 -11.25 -5.56 1.40
C GLY A 245 -11.89 -6.81 2.00
N LEU A 246 -12.71 -6.67 3.04
CA LEU A 246 -13.45 -7.79 3.63
C LEU A 246 -14.84 -7.98 2.99
N SER A 247 -15.32 -6.97 2.25
CA SER A 247 -16.58 -7.00 1.53
C SER A 247 -16.37 -7.51 0.10
N ASP A 248 -17.22 -8.44 -0.34
CA ASP A 248 -17.14 -9.03 -1.67
C ASP A 248 -17.43 -8.02 -2.78
N GLY A 249 -16.64 -8.03 -3.85
CA GLY A 249 -16.77 -7.13 -4.99
C GLY A 249 -16.40 -5.67 -4.72
N ALA A 250 -15.90 -5.34 -3.51
CA ALA A 250 -15.58 -3.96 -3.15
C ALA A 250 -14.45 -3.37 -3.99
N VAL A 251 -13.42 -4.18 -4.29
CA VAL A 251 -12.28 -3.74 -5.11
C VAL A 251 -12.74 -3.47 -6.55
N THR A 252 -13.50 -4.37 -7.14
CA THR A 252 -14.04 -4.21 -8.50
C THR A 252 -14.86 -2.92 -8.60
N ARG A 253 -15.79 -2.69 -7.67
CA ARG A 253 -16.59 -1.45 -7.64
C ARG A 253 -15.73 -0.19 -7.52
N ALA A 254 -14.77 -0.19 -6.61
CA ALA A 254 -13.89 0.96 -6.38
C ALA A 254 -13.00 1.28 -7.58
N VAL A 255 -12.46 0.26 -8.24
CA VAL A 255 -11.67 0.40 -9.48
C VAL A 255 -12.49 1.06 -10.58
N HIS A 256 -13.78 0.77 -10.69
CA HIS A 256 -14.69 1.37 -11.67
C HIS A 256 -15.37 2.67 -11.21
N GLY A 257 -15.00 3.20 -10.04
CA GLY A 257 -15.46 4.53 -9.58
C GLY A 257 -16.76 4.53 -8.81
N ALA A 258 -17.18 3.41 -8.24
CA ALA A 258 -18.27 3.39 -7.27
C ALA A 258 -17.81 4.00 -5.94
N LEU A 259 -17.99 5.30 -5.81
CA LEU A 259 -17.44 6.14 -4.74
C LEU A 259 -18.39 6.28 -3.54
N GLU A 260 -19.55 5.63 -3.60
CA GLU A 260 -20.51 5.54 -2.50
C GLU A 260 -20.06 4.61 -1.37
N TYR A 261 -19.00 3.81 -1.59
CA TYR A 261 -18.40 2.94 -0.58
C TYR A 261 -17.06 3.48 -0.12
N GLY A 262 -16.78 3.38 1.19
CA GLY A 262 -15.51 3.81 1.75
C GLY A 262 -15.39 5.32 1.96
N SER A 263 -14.17 5.80 2.02
CA SER A 263 -13.78 7.20 2.17
C SER A 263 -12.93 7.64 0.98
N TRP A 264 -13.19 8.81 0.43
CA TRP A 264 -12.54 9.27 -0.80
C TRP A 264 -11.99 10.68 -0.68
N ALA A 265 -10.75 10.88 -1.08
CA ALA A 265 -10.18 12.18 -1.42
C ALA A 265 -10.30 12.34 -2.95
N ARG A 266 -10.92 13.45 -3.38
CA ARG A 266 -11.20 13.69 -4.79
C ARG A 266 -10.11 14.52 -5.43
N ALA A 267 -9.70 14.13 -6.63
CA ALA A 267 -8.92 15.01 -7.48
C ALA A 267 -9.68 16.32 -7.68
N ARG A 268 -9.00 17.44 -7.50
CA ARG A 268 -9.59 18.73 -7.89
C ARG A 268 -9.59 18.78 -9.41
N SER A 269 -10.75 19.05 -9.99
CA SER A 269 -10.83 19.39 -11.43
C SER A 269 -9.90 20.58 -11.69
N PRO A 270 -9.10 20.56 -12.77
CA PRO A 270 -8.23 21.68 -13.15
C PRO A 270 -9.02 22.95 -13.41
#